data_5a1d2ad8ad59e97b380589f0a9f7ad4b
#
_entry.id   5a1d2ad8ad59e97b380589f0a9f7ad4b
#
_cell.length_a   1.000
_cell.length_b   1.000
_cell.length_c   1.000
_cell.angle_alpha   90.00
_cell.angle_beta   90.00
_cell.angle_gamma   90.00
#
_symmetry.space_group_name_H-M   'P 1'
#
loop_
_entity.id
_entity.type
_entity.pdbx_description
1 polymer ?
#
loop_
_entity_poly.entity_id
_entity_poly.type
_entity_poly.pdbx_seq_one_letter_code
_entity_poly.pdbx_strand_id
1 'polypeptide(L)'
;MFEKVKNLANIFSKITVCVLFASAIYISALWGLDAQISVRILWQIIIVSAVCAVPILMYPTKNEKELSKKGMIVRQIIYFVYVNIAVLGLGRVFGWFYFEKPEMVAFMEGLIIGVYVIVNLVVYMNDRIAADSMNRKLSELRKIKGEKFERKTFKLLIGGSTASNACSMQGYKKMENNIIKISHLHKSFGEVKAVNDLSFQVKKGELFAFLGVNGAGKSTTISIICGQLKKDSGTVQINENDIEKTGKKAGRTLGVVFQDSVLDKPLTVRENLKSRAALYGITGKAFEERLKELVNILDFGDYLNRPVGKLSGGQRRRIDIARALLHRPEVLILDEPTTGLDPQTRLLIWNVIDKLRTDEKLTVFLTTHYMEEAANADYVVILDKGSIAAEGTPFELKNKYVQDTMSIYGVTEAQIKSLGIEYEEIRDGYRVRVKNTSEATELIVAHQELFYDYEVTKGGMDDVFLAVTGKRLGGEN
;
A
#
# COMPACT_ATOMS: atom_id res chain seq x y z
N MET A 1 23.29 -2.49 -25.98
CA MET A 1 24.01 -1.25 -26.37
C MET A 1 23.03 -0.11 -26.67
N PHE A 2 22.02 -0.29 -27.49
CA PHE A 2 21.05 0.73 -27.91
C PHE A 2 20.25 1.36 -26.72
N GLU A 3 19.84 0.57 -25.72
CA GLU A 3 19.14 1.07 -24.54
C GLU A 3 20.02 1.95 -23.64
N LYS A 4 21.32 1.62 -23.49
CA LYS A 4 22.27 2.47 -22.76
C LYS A 4 22.44 3.83 -23.43
N VAL A 5 22.53 3.85 -24.75
CA VAL A 5 22.66 5.09 -25.54
C VAL A 5 21.39 5.94 -25.41
N LYS A 6 20.21 5.34 -25.50
CA LYS A 6 18.92 6.04 -25.33
C LYS A 6 18.75 6.65 -23.93
N ASN A 7 19.14 5.92 -22.89
CA ASN A 7 19.10 6.42 -21.52
C ASN A 7 20.12 7.56 -21.33
N LEU A 8 21.33 7.42 -21.86
CA LEU A 8 22.33 8.46 -21.83
C LEU A 8 21.84 9.74 -22.52
N ALA A 9 21.27 9.64 -23.71
CA ALA A 9 20.73 10.76 -24.47
C ALA A 9 19.60 11.47 -23.71
N ASN A 10 18.70 10.72 -23.07
CA ASN A 10 17.59 11.27 -22.30
C ASN A 10 18.07 12.03 -21.05
N ILE A 11 19.05 11.49 -20.32
CA ILE A 11 19.60 12.13 -19.13
C ILE A 11 20.48 13.33 -19.51
N PHE A 12 21.29 13.18 -20.56
CA PHE A 12 22.07 14.30 -21.13
C PHE A 12 21.16 15.49 -21.49
N SER A 13 20.05 15.23 -22.19
CA SER A 13 19.08 16.28 -22.54
C SER A 13 18.54 17.00 -21.29
N LYS A 14 18.17 16.27 -20.23
CA LYS A 14 17.68 16.85 -18.98
C LYS A 14 18.75 17.68 -18.26
N ILE A 15 19.98 17.17 -18.18
CA ILE A 15 21.09 17.89 -17.58
C ILE A 15 21.34 19.18 -18.36
N THR A 16 21.36 19.12 -19.68
CA THR A 16 21.59 20.29 -20.54
C THR A 16 20.55 21.38 -20.31
N VAL A 17 19.26 21.00 -20.24
CA VAL A 17 18.17 21.95 -19.96
C VAL A 17 18.35 22.60 -18.57
N CYS A 18 18.64 21.82 -17.54
CA CYS A 18 18.86 22.34 -16.20
C CYS A 18 20.08 23.26 -16.12
N VAL A 19 21.19 22.90 -16.81
CA VAL A 19 22.41 23.72 -16.84
C VAL A 19 22.18 25.02 -17.61
N LEU A 20 21.38 24.99 -18.69
CA LEU A 20 20.97 26.21 -19.42
C LEU A 20 20.19 27.16 -18.53
N PHE A 21 19.20 26.68 -17.77
CA PHE A 21 18.44 27.49 -16.84
C PHE A 21 19.34 28.05 -15.72
N ALA A 22 20.19 27.23 -15.13
CA ALA A 22 21.12 27.66 -14.10
C ALA A 22 22.11 28.73 -14.63
N SER A 23 22.61 28.54 -15.85
CA SER A 23 23.49 29.53 -16.50
C SER A 23 22.77 30.84 -16.79
N ALA A 24 21.51 30.80 -17.21
CA ALA A 24 20.71 32.00 -17.42
C ALA A 24 20.51 32.75 -16.10
N ILE A 25 20.19 32.07 -14.99
CA ILE A 25 20.07 32.65 -13.64
C ILE A 25 21.42 33.25 -13.21
N TYR A 26 22.52 32.52 -13.40
CA TYR A 26 23.87 32.98 -13.04
C TYR A 26 24.27 34.24 -13.78
N ILE A 27 24.07 34.27 -15.08
CA ILE A 27 24.39 35.40 -15.94
C ILE A 27 23.53 36.62 -15.57
N SER A 28 22.22 36.41 -15.43
CA SER A 28 21.29 37.49 -15.09
C SER A 28 21.60 38.12 -13.70
N ALA A 29 22.01 37.32 -12.72
CA ALA A 29 22.33 37.79 -11.39
C ALA A 29 23.63 38.60 -11.32
N LEU A 30 24.63 38.26 -12.14
CA LEU A 30 25.96 38.87 -12.09
C LEU A 30 26.17 39.98 -13.14
N TRP A 31 25.50 39.89 -14.27
CA TRP A 31 25.67 40.84 -15.39
C TRP A 31 24.38 41.55 -15.84
N GLY A 32 23.24 41.26 -15.17
CA GLY A 32 21.94 41.86 -15.46
C GLY A 32 21.15 41.11 -16.55
N LEU A 33 19.86 41.48 -16.68
CA LEU A 33 18.95 40.85 -17.62
C LEU A 33 19.23 41.12 -19.09
N ASP A 34 19.94 42.19 -19.41
CA ASP A 34 20.31 42.60 -20.77
C ASP A 34 21.63 42.00 -21.25
N ALA A 35 22.23 41.08 -20.47
CA ALA A 35 23.48 40.42 -20.83
C ALA A 35 23.35 39.57 -22.08
N GLN A 36 24.18 39.79 -23.08
CA GLN A 36 24.22 38.99 -24.31
C GLN A 36 24.99 37.68 -24.09
N ILE A 37 24.35 36.55 -24.36
CA ILE A 37 24.99 35.22 -24.30
C ILE A 37 25.71 34.96 -25.64
N SER A 38 27.03 34.77 -25.60
CA SER A 38 27.79 34.41 -26.80
C SER A 38 27.57 32.94 -27.17
N VAL A 39 27.65 32.63 -28.48
CA VAL A 39 27.58 31.24 -28.97
C VAL A 39 28.65 30.34 -28.33
N ARG A 40 29.77 30.88 -27.91
CA ARG A 40 30.84 30.17 -27.22
C ARG A 40 30.36 29.63 -25.88
N ILE A 41 29.53 30.36 -25.11
CA ILE A 41 28.97 29.92 -23.82
C ILE A 41 28.02 28.74 -24.04
N LEU A 42 27.23 28.74 -25.10
CA LEU A 42 26.32 27.61 -25.41
C LEU A 42 27.11 26.31 -25.64
N TRP A 43 28.22 26.35 -26.40
CA TRP A 43 29.09 25.21 -26.58
C TRP A 43 29.74 24.74 -25.26
N GLN A 44 30.16 25.67 -24.40
CA GLN A 44 30.72 25.36 -23.10
C GLN A 44 29.69 24.64 -22.21
N ILE A 45 28.43 25.08 -22.20
CA ILE A 45 27.33 24.42 -21.49
C ILE A 45 27.09 22.98 -21.98
N ILE A 46 27.12 22.77 -23.31
CA ILE A 46 26.97 21.44 -23.90
C ILE A 46 28.11 20.51 -23.46
N ILE A 47 29.35 21.01 -23.44
CA ILE A 47 30.53 20.24 -23.01
C ILE A 47 30.41 19.86 -21.54
N VAL A 48 30.07 20.80 -20.66
CA VAL A 48 29.88 20.54 -19.22
C VAL A 48 28.77 19.51 -19.00
N SER A 49 27.65 19.65 -19.70
CA SER A 49 26.53 18.69 -19.60
C SER A 49 26.94 17.29 -20.07
N ALA A 50 27.73 17.19 -21.13
CA ALA A 50 28.24 15.91 -21.62
C ALA A 50 29.17 15.24 -20.60
N VAL A 51 30.11 15.99 -20.01
CA VAL A 51 31.02 15.48 -18.97
C VAL A 51 30.24 15.03 -17.74
N CYS A 52 29.26 15.80 -17.27
CA CYS A 52 28.42 15.43 -16.14
C CYS A 52 27.57 14.16 -16.41
N ALA A 53 27.26 13.84 -17.66
CA ALA A 53 26.49 12.65 -18.00
C ALA A 53 27.34 11.36 -18.05
N VAL A 54 28.68 11.45 -18.18
CA VAL A 54 29.57 10.28 -18.33
C VAL A 54 29.43 9.22 -17.23
N PRO A 55 29.36 9.56 -15.92
CA PRO A 55 29.28 8.54 -14.87
C PRO A 55 28.00 7.69 -14.94
N ILE A 56 26.99 8.14 -15.69
CA ILE A 56 25.74 7.40 -15.85
C ILE A 56 25.97 6.10 -16.64
N LEU A 57 27.02 6.07 -17.48
CA LEU A 57 27.43 4.82 -18.16
C LEU A 57 27.87 3.72 -17.20
N MET A 58 28.25 4.08 -15.96
CA MET A 58 28.60 3.14 -14.89
C MET A 58 27.36 2.59 -14.15
N TYR A 59 26.15 3.05 -14.50
CA TYR A 59 24.93 2.50 -13.91
C TYR A 59 24.63 1.10 -14.46
N PRO A 60 24.33 0.12 -13.58
CA PRO A 60 24.02 -1.23 -14.01
C PRO A 60 22.76 -1.22 -14.90
N THR A 61 22.84 -1.96 -16.00
CA THR A 61 21.66 -2.29 -16.80
C THR A 61 20.90 -3.44 -16.16
N LYS A 62 19.64 -3.61 -16.52
CA LYS A 62 18.59 -4.51 -16.00
C LYS A 62 18.98 -5.94 -15.53
N ASN A 63 20.22 -6.39 -15.76
CA ASN A 63 20.68 -7.76 -15.45
C ASN A 63 21.75 -7.86 -14.34
N GLU A 64 22.13 -6.75 -13.71
CA GLU A 64 23.10 -6.78 -12.61
C GLU A 64 22.37 -6.73 -11.26
N LYS A 65 22.92 -7.45 -10.24
CA LYS A 65 22.36 -7.53 -8.89
C LYS A 65 22.02 -6.14 -8.34
N GLU A 66 20.82 -5.98 -7.82
CA GLU A 66 20.38 -4.76 -7.15
C GLU A 66 21.38 -4.39 -6.03
N LEU A 67 21.86 -3.16 -6.10
CA LEU A 67 22.73 -2.60 -5.07
C LEU A 67 21.94 -2.42 -3.76
N SER A 68 22.57 -2.73 -2.64
CA SER A 68 21.97 -2.45 -1.32
C SER A 68 21.68 -0.95 -1.17
N LYS A 69 20.73 -0.57 -0.30
CA LYS A 69 20.41 0.84 -0.02
C LYS A 69 21.65 1.68 0.33
N LYS A 70 22.59 1.10 1.08
CA LYS A 70 23.89 1.75 1.39
C LYS A 70 24.73 1.96 0.13
N GLY A 71 24.80 0.97 -0.77
CA GLY A 71 25.51 1.09 -2.04
C GLY A 71 24.92 2.16 -2.98
N MET A 72 23.61 2.36 -2.96
CA MET A 72 22.94 3.44 -3.72
C MET A 72 23.32 4.81 -3.18
N ILE A 73 23.31 5.01 -1.87
CA ILE A 73 23.69 6.29 -1.22
C ILE A 73 25.14 6.62 -1.50
N VAL A 74 26.06 5.67 -1.31
CA VAL A 74 27.50 5.88 -1.58
C VAL A 74 27.73 6.28 -3.04
N ARG A 75 27.05 5.64 -3.97
CA ARG A 75 27.14 5.96 -5.40
C ARG A 75 26.62 7.38 -5.69
N GLN A 76 25.54 7.81 -5.07
CA GLN A 76 25.04 9.18 -5.22
C GLN A 76 25.99 10.21 -4.68
N ILE A 77 26.65 9.96 -3.56
CA ILE A 77 27.68 10.84 -3.00
C ILE A 77 28.86 10.93 -3.96
N ILE A 78 29.36 9.82 -4.50
CA ILE A 78 30.46 9.80 -5.48
C ILE A 78 30.08 10.61 -6.74
N TYR A 79 28.86 10.44 -7.23
CA TYR A 79 28.38 11.19 -8.39
C TYR A 79 28.29 12.69 -8.10
N PHE A 80 27.79 13.08 -6.93
CA PHE A 80 27.73 14.48 -6.52
C PHE A 80 29.13 15.12 -6.47
N VAL A 81 30.09 14.45 -5.84
CA VAL A 81 31.49 14.92 -5.76
C VAL A 81 32.10 15.04 -7.18
N TYR A 82 31.86 14.05 -8.05
CA TYR A 82 32.34 14.12 -9.44
C TYR A 82 31.78 15.33 -10.20
N VAL A 83 30.46 15.58 -10.09
CA VAL A 83 29.81 16.72 -10.75
C VAL A 83 30.40 18.04 -10.26
N ASN A 84 30.64 18.19 -8.96
CA ASN A 84 31.27 19.37 -8.40
C ASN A 84 32.67 19.58 -8.98
N ILE A 85 33.52 18.58 -8.97
CA ILE A 85 34.89 18.68 -9.54
C ILE A 85 34.83 19.03 -11.03
N ALA A 86 33.92 18.39 -11.79
CA ALA A 86 33.80 18.62 -13.23
C ALA A 86 33.33 20.07 -13.54
N VAL A 87 32.29 20.54 -12.86
CA VAL A 87 31.71 21.86 -13.11
C VAL A 87 32.64 22.98 -12.64
N LEU A 88 33.23 22.87 -11.44
CA LEU A 88 34.16 23.84 -10.91
C LEU A 88 35.48 23.86 -11.74
N GLY A 89 35.99 22.70 -12.12
CA GLY A 89 37.18 22.58 -12.95
C GLY A 89 37.00 23.21 -14.35
N LEU A 90 35.95 22.79 -15.05
CA LEU A 90 35.65 23.34 -16.39
C LEU A 90 35.23 24.80 -16.34
N GLY A 91 34.45 25.22 -15.34
CA GLY A 91 34.04 26.59 -15.14
C GLY A 91 35.22 27.53 -14.94
N ARG A 92 36.27 27.08 -14.23
CA ARG A 92 37.56 27.82 -14.10
C ARG A 92 38.26 27.92 -15.44
N VAL A 93 38.36 26.84 -16.20
CA VAL A 93 38.99 26.84 -17.54
C VAL A 93 38.24 27.74 -18.52
N PHE A 94 36.92 27.77 -18.43
CA PHE A 94 36.06 28.59 -19.29
C PHE A 94 35.95 30.06 -18.83
N GLY A 95 36.47 30.40 -17.64
CA GLY A 95 36.41 31.74 -17.10
C GLY A 95 35.02 32.14 -16.58
N TRP A 96 34.20 31.19 -16.18
CA TRP A 96 32.84 31.45 -15.66
C TRP A 96 32.87 32.15 -14.28
N PHE A 97 33.91 31.92 -13.46
CA PHE A 97 34.14 32.54 -12.16
C PHE A 97 35.63 32.61 -11.83
N TYR A 98 35.96 33.42 -10.84
CA TYR A 98 37.32 33.60 -10.32
C TYR A 98 37.36 33.19 -8.85
N PHE A 99 38.30 32.31 -8.46
CA PHE A 99 38.45 31.87 -7.06
C PHE A 99 38.78 32.99 -6.08
N GLU A 100 39.26 34.10 -6.57
CA GLU A 100 39.56 35.32 -5.80
C GLU A 100 38.27 36.03 -5.34
N LYS A 101 37.12 35.70 -5.92
CA LYS A 101 35.80 36.23 -5.56
C LYS A 101 34.92 35.13 -4.94
N PRO A 102 34.95 34.94 -3.60
CA PRO A 102 34.28 33.87 -2.92
C PRO A 102 32.76 33.87 -3.13
N GLU A 103 32.15 35.04 -3.33
CA GLU A 103 30.71 35.17 -3.63
C GLU A 103 30.30 34.48 -4.94
N MET A 104 31.14 34.59 -5.99
CA MET A 104 30.86 33.92 -7.27
C MET A 104 30.96 32.40 -7.16
N VAL A 105 31.92 31.92 -6.38
CA VAL A 105 32.10 30.47 -6.13
C VAL A 105 30.93 29.94 -5.32
N ALA A 106 30.52 30.62 -4.25
CA ALA A 106 29.39 30.22 -3.41
C ALA A 106 28.07 30.22 -4.19
N PHE A 107 27.87 31.20 -5.07
CA PHE A 107 26.66 31.23 -5.92
C PHE A 107 26.64 30.08 -6.95
N MET A 108 27.79 29.80 -7.56
CA MET A 108 27.94 28.66 -8.47
C MET A 108 27.66 27.32 -7.76
N GLU A 109 28.20 27.13 -6.56
CA GLU A 109 27.95 25.93 -5.73
C GLU A 109 26.47 25.77 -5.40
N GLY A 110 25.79 26.86 -5.03
CA GLY A 110 24.35 26.85 -4.81
C GLY A 110 23.55 26.41 -6.05
N LEU A 111 23.95 26.83 -7.24
CA LEU A 111 23.36 26.40 -8.51
C LEU A 111 23.64 24.94 -8.81
N ILE A 112 24.85 24.44 -8.56
CA ILE A 112 25.20 23.03 -8.74
C ILE A 112 24.30 22.15 -7.84
N ILE A 113 24.13 22.51 -6.57
CA ILE A 113 23.26 21.81 -5.63
C ILE A 113 21.80 21.84 -6.12
N GLY A 114 21.30 23.01 -6.56
CA GLY A 114 19.96 23.18 -7.08
C GLY A 114 19.68 22.30 -8.30
N VAL A 115 20.59 22.32 -9.29
CA VAL A 115 20.49 21.46 -10.49
C VAL A 115 20.52 19.98 -10.10
N TYR A 116 21.41 19.59 -9.21
CA TYR A 116 21.54 18.23 -8.72
C TYR A 116 20.23 17.71 -8.08
N VAL A 117 19.62 18.51 -7.21
CA VAL A 117 18.34 18.19 -6.56
C VAL A 117 17.22 18.05 -7.59
N ILE A 118 17.10 19.01 -8.52
CA ILE A 118 16.06 19.00 -9.55
C ILE A 118 16.19 17.76 -10.46
N VAL A 119 17.41 17.46 -10.92
CA VAL A 119 17.65 16.30 -11.79
C VAL A 119 17.30 14.99 -11.08
N ASN A 120 17.71 14.85 -9.82
CA ASN A 120 17.36 13.65 -9.04
C ASN A 120 15.86 13.54 -8.78
N LEU A 121 15.16 14.63 -8.52
CA LEU A 121 13.71 14.65 -8.35
C LEU A 121 12.99 14.20 -9.64
N VAL A 122 13.40 14.73 -10.80
CA VAL A 122 12.84 14.37 -12.11
C VAL A 122 13.10 12.89 -12.43
N VAL A 123 14.29 12.37 -12.13
CA VAL A 123 14.61 10.94 -12.30
C VAL A 123 13.71 10.09 -11.39
N TYR A 124 13.59 10.45 -10.13
CA TYR A 124 12.73 9.75 -9.16
C TYR A 124 11.25 9.73 -9.61
N MET A 125 10.72 10.86 -10.06
CA MET A 125 9.34 10.94 -10.57
C MET A 125 9.13 10.05 -11.80
N ASN A 126 10.09 10.05 -12.74
CA ASN A 126 10.01 9.19 -13.91
C ASN A 126 10.07 7.69 -13.56
N ASP A 127 10.94 7.32 -12.61
CA ASP A 127 11.05 5.92 -12.16
C ASP A 127 9.74 5.47 -11.48
N ARG A 128 9.09 6.36 -10.72
CA ARG A 128 7.79 6.10 -10.11
C ARG A 128 6.69 5.93 -11.17
N ILE A 129 6.61 6.82 -12.16
CA ILE A 129 5.65 6.72 -13.27
C ILE A 129 5.91 5.44 -14.11
N ALA A 130 7.18 5.07 -14.33
CA ALA A 130 7.55 3.85 -15.03
C ALA A 130 7.16 2.60 -14.22
N ALA A 131 7.35 2.60 -12.90
CA ALA A 131 6.94 1.52 -12.01
C ALA A 131 5.42 1.36 -11.99
N ASP A 132 4.65 2.44 -11.91
CA ASP A 132 3.19 2.42 -11.95
C ASP A 132 2.67 1.94 -13.31
N SER A 133 3.28 2.36 -14.42
CA SER A 133 2.94 1.89 -15.77
C SER A 133 3.28 0.41 -15.97
N MET A 134 4.37 -0.07 -15.36
CA MET A 134 4.79 -1.47 -15.42
C MET A 134 3.86 -2.36 -14.58
N ASN A 135 3.44 -1.90 -13.40
CA ASN A 135 2.46 -2.58 -12.57
C ASN A 135 1.10 -2.68 -13.27
N ARG A 136 0.68 -1.63 -13.97
CA ARG A 136 -0.54 -1.62 -14.79
C ARG A 136 -0.47 -2.63 -15.94
N LYS A 137 0.64 -2.65 -16.70
CA LYS A 137 0.90 -3.64 -17.75
C LYS A 137 1.00 -5.07 -17.24
N LEU A 138 1.60 -5.28 -16.06
CA LEU A 138 1.65 -6.59 -15.41
C LEU A 138 0.26 -7.08 -14.99
N SER A 139 -0.62 -6.19 -14.53
CA SER A 139 -2.01 -6.53 -14.22
C SER A 139 -2.80 -6.92 -15.47
N GLU A 140 -2.61 -6.19 -16.59
CA GLU A 140 -3.20 -6.52 -17.89
C GLU A 140 -2.67 -7.84 -18.47
N LEU A 141 -1.35 -8.09 -18.37
CA LEU A 141 -0.74 -9.34 -18.80
C LEU A 141 -1.18 -10.54 -17.96
N ARG A 142 -1.47 -10.34 -16.66
CA ARG A 142 -2.06 -11.36 -15.79
C ARG A 142 -3.49 -11.69 -16.22
N LYS A 143 -4.30 -10.69 -16.61
CA LYS A 143 -5.64 -10.91 -17.18
C LYS A 143 -5.57 -11.68 -18.50
N ILE A 144 -4.68 -11.27 -19.42
CA ILE A 144 -4.49 -11.91 -20.74
C ILE A 144 -3.91 -13.33 -20.61
N LYS A 145 -3.00 -13.58 -19.64
CA LYS A 145 -2.49 -14.93 -19.35
C LYS A 145 -3.57 -15.85 -18.77
N GLY A 146 -4.43 -15.35 -17.90
CA GLY A 146 -5.60 -16.07 -17.40
C GLY A 146 -6.50 -16.49 -18.55
N GLU A 147 -6.90 -15.55 -19.43
CA GLU A 147 -7.74 -15.83 -20.59
C GLU A 147 -7.08 -16.74 -21.64
N LYS A 148 -5.75 -16.60 -21.88
CA LYS A 148 -5.02 -17.49 -22.80
C LYS A 148 -4.83 -18.89 -22.22
N PHE A 149 -4.66 -19.04 -20.92
CA PHE A 149 -4.61 -20.34 -20.28
C PHE A 149 -5.95 -21.05 -20.37
N GLU A 150 -7.06 -20.36 -20.12
CA GLU A 150 -8.41 -20.92 -20.31
C GLU A 150 -8.68 -21.29 -21.78
N ARG A 151 -8.31 -20.45 -22.76
CA ARG A 151 -8.47 -20.76 -24.19
C ARG A 151 -7.57 -21.90 -24.68
N LYS A 152 -6.37 -22.05 -24.13
CA LYS A 152 -5.43 -23.12 -24.51
C LYS A 152 -5.87 -24.46 -23.92
N THR A 153 -6.37 -24.45 -22.68
CA THR A 153 -6.95 -25.64 -22.04
C THR A 153 -8.24 -26.05 -22.74
N PHE A 154 -9.08 -25.09 -23.14
CA PHE A 154 -10.30 -25.33 -23.89
C PHE A 154 -10.02 -25.86 -25.32
N LYS A 155 -9.00 -25.37 -26.02
CA LYS A 155 -8.59 -25.88 -27.36
C LYS A 155 -7.95 -27.26 -27.29
N LEU A 156 -7.22 -27.60 -26.22
CA LEU A 156 -6.65 -28.94 -26.01
C LEU A 156 -7.74 -29.99 -25.68
N LEU A 157 -8.87 -29.56 -25.09
CA LEU A 157 -10.01 -30.41 -24.77
C LEU A 157 -10.94 -30.64 -25.98
N ILE A 158 -10.96 -29.74 -26.98
CA ILE A 158 -11.84 -29.85 -28.15
C ILE A 158 -11.14 -30.48 -29.37
N GLY A 159 -9.77 -30.56 -29.37
CA GLY A 159 -8.96 -31.02 -30.50
C GLY A 159 -8.72 -32.52 -30.63
N GLY A 160 -9.46 -33.35 -29.95
CA GLY A 160 -9.30 -34.82 -30.02
C GLY A 160 -10.61 -35.59 -30.09
N SER A 161 -10.90 -36.06 -31.29
CA SER A 161 -11.77 -37.22 -31.55
C SER A 161 -13.30 -37.02 -31.53
N THR A 162 -13.87 -37.04 -32.70
CA THR A 162 -15.26 -37.48 -32.98
C THR A 162 -15.48 -38.90 -32.54
N ALA A 163 -16.23 -39.11 -31.47
CA ALA A 163 -17.06 -40.30 -31.26
C ALA A 163 -18.08 -40.05 -30.15
N SER A 164 -19.32 -40.27 -30.51
CA SER A 164 -20.52 -40.25 -29.70
C SER A 164 -20.34 -40.88 -28.30
N ASN A 165 -20.74 -40.13 -27.27
CA ASN A 165 -21.59 -40.66 -26.22
C ASN A 165 -22.08 -39.53 -25.34
N ALA A 166 -23.37 -39.31 -25.31
CA ALA A 166 -24.07 -38.52 -24.33
C ALA A 166 -23.84 -39.14 -22.94
N CYS A 167 -23.01 -38.53 -22.14
CA CYS A 167 -22.89 -38.84 -20.73
C CYS A 167 -22.83 -37.52 -19.94
N SER A 168 -23.87 -37.36 -19.18
CA SER A 168 -24.11 -36.43 -18.06
C SER A 168 -23.03 -35.40 -17.76
N MET A 169 -23.35 -34.13 -18.01
CA MET A 169 -22.71 -32.99 -17.39
C MET A 169 -22.92 -33.01 -15.86
N GLN A 170 -22.07 -33.71 -15.15
CA GLN A 170 -21.92 -33.52 -13.71
C GLN A 170 -20.58 -32.86 -13.43
N GLY A 171 -20.65 -31.55 -13.11
CA GLY A 171 -19.81 -30.90 -12.12
C GLY A 171 -18.32 -30.79 -12.38
N TYR A 172 -17.85 -29.95 -13.33
CA TYR A 172 -16.55 -29.31 -13.15
C TYR A 172 -16.70 -28.28 -12.04
N LYS A 173 -16.42 -28.68 -10.80
CA LYS A 173 -16.29 -27.80 -9.65
C LYS A 173 -15.10 -26.86 -9.94
N LYS A 174 -15.39 -25.60 -10.26
CA LYS A 174 -14.39 -24.52 -10.27
C LYS A 174 -13.67 -24.61 -8.93
N MET A 175 -12.36 -24.90 -8.92
CA MET A 175 -11.59 -24.89 -7.67
C MET A 175 -11.67 -23.45 -7.15
N GLU A 176 -12.61 -23.22 -6.25
CA GLU A 176 -12.73 -21.95 -5.54
C GLU A 176 -11.49 -21.82 -4.66
N ASN A 177 -10.71 -20.78 -4.91
CA ASN A 177 -9.48 -20.50 -4.18
C ASN A 177 -9.76 -19.90 -2.78
N ASN A 178 -10.81 -20.40 -2.12
CA ASN A 178 -11.28 -19.92 -0.83
C ASN A 178 -10.56 -20.65 0.29
N ILE A 179 -9.89 -19.89 1.17
CA ILE A 179 -9.21 -20.46 2.32
C ILE A 179 -10.11 -20.53 3.55
N ILE A 180 -11.06 -19.59 3.68
CA ILE A 180 -12.12 -19.63 4.70
C ILE A 180 -13.47 -19.60 3.97
N LYS A 181 -14.38 -20.49 4.37
CA LYS A 181 -15.77 -20.51 3.88
C LYS A 181 -16.71 -20.68 5.06
N ILE A 182 -17.59 -19.72 5.23
CA ILE A 182 -18.65 -19.73 6.25
C ILE A 182 -19.99 -19.74 5.54
N SER A 183 -20.91 -20.60 5.98
CA SER A 183 -22.24 -20.71 5.40
C SER A 183 -23.27 -20.88 6.51
N HIS A 184 -24.26 -19.99 6.51
CA HIS A 184 -25.41 -19.98 7.41
C HIS A 184 -25.03 -20.11 8.88
N LEU A 185 -23.98 -19.37 9.32
CA LEU A 185 -23.49 -19.42 10.69
C LEU A 185 -24.45 -18.72 11.63
N HIS A 186 -24.81 -19.44 12.72
CA HIS A 186 -25.62 -18.89 13.80
C HIS A 186 -24.93 -19.09 15.14
N LYS A 187 -25.07 -18.11 16.02
CA LYS A 187 -24.67 -18.15 17.43
C LYS A 187 -25.52 -17.23 18.27
N SER A 188 -26.14 -17.79 19.31
CA SER A 188 -26.94 -17.05 20.29
C SER A 188 -26.41 -17.24 21.71
N PHE A 189 -26.61 -16.24 22.54
CA PHE A 189 -26.37 -16.26 23.98
C PHE A 189 -27.68 -15.86 24.67
N GLY A 190 -28.43 -16.85 25.14
CA GLY A 190 -29.81 -16.65 25.59
C GLY A 190 -30.67 -16.09 24.45
N GLU A 191 -31.29 -14.96 24.65
CA GLU A 191 -32.14 -14.28 23.64
C GLU A 191 -31.34 -13.46 22.62
N VAL A 192 -30.05 -13.20 22.89
CA VAL A 192 -29.22 -12.36 22.02
C VAL A 192 -28.64 -13.18 20.88
N LYS A 193 -29.06 -12.90 19.65
CA LYS A 193 -28.49 -13.47 18.43
C LYS A 193 -27.20 -12.73 18.07
N ALA A 194 -26.06 -13.19 18.59
CA ALA A 194 -24.76 -12.57 18.37
C ALA A 194 -24.25 -12.77 16.94
N VAL A 195 -24.61 -13.89 16.29
CA VAL A 195 -24.38 -14.16 14.86
C VAL A 195 -25.67 -14.74 14.30
N ASN A 196 -26.18 -14.13 13.22
CA ASN A 196 -27.47 -14.45 12.65
C ASN A 196 -27.36 -14.58 11.13
N ASP A 197 -27.33 -15.83 10.64
CA ASP A 197 -27.25 -16.22 9.23
C ASP A 197 -26.06 -15.62 8.48
N LEU A 198 -24.85 -15.77 9.05
CA LEU A 198 -23.65 -15.20 8.48
C LEU A 198 -23.05 -16.15 7.42
N SER A 199 -22.90 -15.65 6.19
CA SER A 199 -22.31 -16.39 5.07
C SER A 199 -21.33 -15.50 4.31
N PHE A 200 -20.04 -15.88 4.25
CA PHE A 200 -19.01 -15.19 3.48
C PHE A 200 -17.83 -16.10 3.16
N GLN A 201 -16.94 -15.64 2.29
CA GLN A 201 -15.77 -16.39 1.85
C GLN A 201 -14.54 -15.48 1.86
N VAL A 202 -13.38 -16.04 2.20
CA VAL A 202 -12.08 -15.36 2.15
C VAL A 202 -11.20 -16.10 1.15
N LYS A 203 -10.64 -15.37 0.19
CA LYS A 203 -9.77 -15.95 -0.83
C LYS A 203 -8.33 -16.05 -0.32
N LYS A 204 -7.57 -16.99 -0.85
CA LYS A 204 -6.16 -17.17 -0.51
C LYS A 204 -5.33 -15.97 -0.92
N GLY A 205 -4.53 -15.41 0.00
CA GLY A 205 -3.70 -14.21 -0.20
C GLY A 205 -4.44 -12.87 -0.12
N GLU A 206 -5.74 -12.89 0.25
CA GLU A 206 -6.58 -11.70 0.37
C GLU A 206 -6.36 -10.99 1.72
N LEU A 207 -6.42 -9.66 1.72
CA LEU A 207 -6.67 -8.87 2.92
C LEU A 207 -8.18 -8.66 3.05
N PHE A 208 -8.78 -9.43 3.92
CA PHE A 208 -10.21 -9.40 4.17
C PHE A 208 -10.49 -8.58 5.44
N ALA A 209 -11.28 -7.52 5.33
CA ALA A 209 -11.66 -6.66 6.44
C ALA A 209 -13.09 -6.96 6.93
N PHE A 210 -13.23 -7.13 8.22
CA PHE A 210 -14.47 -7.45 8.90
C PHE A 210 -14.84 -6.31 9.85
N LEU A 211 -15.74 -5.43 9.40
CA LEU A 211 -16.11 -4.19 10.07
C LEU A 211 -17.39 -4.35 10.88
N GLY A 212 -17.56 -3.51 11.88
CA GLY A 212 -18.80 -3.41 12.65
C GLY A 212 -18.57 -2.69 13.97
N VAL A 213 -19.65 -2.13 14.55
CA VAL A 213 -19.63 -1.56 15.90
C VAL A 213 -19.35 -2.63 16.96
N ASN A 214 -19.06 -2.21 18.17
CA ASN A 214 -18.97 -3.11 19.29
C ASN A 214 -20.32 -3.85 19.49
N GLY A 215 -20.24 -5.16 19.70
CA GLY A 215 -21.44 -6.01 19.77
C GLY A 215 -22.03 -6.47 18.42
N ALA A 216 -21.46 -6.08 17.28
CA ALA A 216 -21.94 -6.53 15.96
C ALA A 216 -21.71 -8.02 15.66
N GLY A 217 -20.98 -8.76 16.50
CA GLY A 217 -20.73 -10.20 16.33
C GLY A 217 -19.31 -10.54 15.85
N LYS A 218 -18.41 -9.55 15.66
CA LYS A 218 -17.05 -9.77 15.14
C LYS A 218 -16.24 -10.79 15.96
N SER A 219 -16.03 -10.51 17.24
CA SER A 219 -15.21 -11.35 18.14
C SER A 219 -15.86 -12.72 18.37
N THR A 220 -17.20 -12.81 18.36
CA THR A 220 -17.93 -14.09 18.40
C THR A 220 -17.61 -14.93 17.17
N THR A 221 -17.66 -14.34 15.97
CA THR A 221 -17.35 -15.01 14.71
C THR A 221 -15.88 -15.48 14.69
N ILE A 222 -14.92 -14.61 15.09
CA ILE A 222 -13.51 -15.00 15.22
C ILE A 222 -13.32 -16.16 16.18
N SER A 223 -13.95 -16.11 17.35
CA SER A 223 -13.86 -17.19 18.36
C SER A 223 -14.36 -18.52 17.81
N ILE A 224 -15.40 -18.49 16.96
CA ILE A 224 -15.89 -19.71 16.27
C ILE A 224 -14.88 -20.17 15.22
N ILE A 225 -14.36 -19.28 14.38
CA ILE A 225 -13.33 -19.60 13.36
C ILE A 225 -12.09 -20.21 14.02
N CYS A 226 -11.70 -19.71 15.19
CA CYS A 226 -10.55 -20.21 15.96
C CYS A 226 -10.87 -21.52 16.72
N GLY A 227 -12.11 -22.03 16.65
CA GLY A 227 -12.52 -23.24 17.39
C GLY A 227 -12.62 -23.07 18.91
N GLN A 228 -12.61 -21.83 19.41
CA GLN A 228 -12.71 -21.52 20.84
C GLN A 228 -14.16 -21.49 21.31
N LEU A 229 -15.09 -21.18 20.43
CA LEU A 229 -16.51 -21.11 20.69
C LEU A 229 -17.26 -22.05 19.74
N LYS A 230 -18.16 -22.84 20.29
CA LYS A 230 -19.02 -23.73 19.50
C LYS A 230 -20.15 -22.91 18.86
N LYS A 231 -20.36 -23.10 17.56
CA LYS A 231 -21.50 -22.56 16.82
C LYS A 231 -22.79 -23.28 17.19
N ASP A 232 -23.93 -22.64 16.95
CA ASP A 232 -25.24 -23.27 17.14
C ASP A 232 -25.68 -24.04 15.87
N SER A 233 -25.45 -23.41 14.69
CA SER A 233 -25.70 -24.05 13.40
C SER A 233 -24.83 -23.45 12.28
N GLY A 234 -24.91 -23.97 11.07
CA GLY A 234 -24.13 -23.56 9.92
C GLY A 234 -22.81 -24.33 9.76
N THR A 235 -21.97 -23.91 8.82
CA THR A 235 -20.68 -24.56 8.55
C THR A 235 -19.54 -23.55 8.51
N VAL A 236 -18.37 -23.94 9.04
CA VAL A 236 -17.13 -23.17 8.97
C VAL A 236 -16.03 -24.09 8.48
N GLN A 237 -15.46 -23.76 7.33
CA GLN A 237 -14.39 -24.52 6.70
C GLN A 237 -13.13 -23.65 6.57
N ILE A 238 -11.97 -24.23 6.86
CA ILE A 238 -10.66 -23.61 6.70
C ILE A 238 -9.82 -24.55 5.85
N ASN A 239 -9.37 -24.08 4.70
CA ASN A 239 -8.63 -24.89 3.72
C ASN A 239 -9.37 -26.21 3.43
N GLU A 240 -10.68 -26.11 3.10
CA GLU A 240 -11.61 -27.21 2.83
C GLU A 240 -11.92 -28.15 4.02
N ASN A 241 -11.30 -27.92 5.18
CA ASN A 241 -11.49 -28.71 6.38
C ASN A 241 -12.54 -28.08 7.29
N ASP A 242 -13.57 -28.83 7.65
CA ASP A 242 -14.53 -28.44 8.67
C ASP A 242 -13.85 -28.37 10.05
N ILE A 243 -13.97 -27.21 10.71
CA ILE A 243 -13.28 -26.95 11.99
C ILE A 243 -13.72 -27.89 13.12
N GLU A 244 -14.97 -28.35 13.13
CA GLU A 244 -15.48 -29.28 14.16
C GLU A 244 -14.92 -30.69 13.97
N LYS A 245 -14.70 -31.12 12.72
CA LYS A 245 -14.19 -32.45 12.39
C LYS A 245 -12.66 -32.55 12.47
N THR A 246 -11.96 -31.43 12.19
CA THR A 246 -10.51 -31.44 11.98
C THR A 246 -9.74 -30.47 12.91
N GLY A 247 -10.33 -30.01 14.01
CA GLY A 247 -9.90 -28.91 14.89
C GLY A 247 -8.39 -28.66 15.04
N LYS A 248 -7.59 -29.72 15.30
CA LYS A 248 -6.12 -29.59 15.40
C LYS A 248 -5.43 -29.26 14.06
N LYS A 249 -5.97 -29.73 12.93
CA LYS A 249 -5.45 -29.41 11.59
C LYS A 249 -5.80 -27.98 11.19
N ALA A 250 -7.05 -27.59 11.40
CA ALA A 250 -7.51 -26.24 11.14
C ALA A 250 -6.74 -25.21 11.98
N GLY A 251 -6.48 -25.49 13.25
CA GLY A 251 -5.70 -24.62 14.13
C GLY A 251 -4.23 -24.40 13.71
N ARG A 252 -3.63 -25.33 12.96
CA ARG A 252 -2.28 -25.16 12.41
C ARG A 252 -2.24 -24.23 11.19
N THR A 253 -3.35 -24.07 10.51
CA THR A 253 -3.48 -23.15 9.37
C THR A 253 -3.62 -21.69 9.81
N LEU A 254 -4.05 -21.46 11.07
CA LEU A 254 -4.36 -20.14 11.60
C LEU A 254 -3.27 -19.62 12.53
N GLY A 255 -2.80 -18.40 12.29
CA GLY A 255 -2.12 -17.56 13.27
C GLY A 255 -3.11 -16.51 13.80
N VAL A 256 -3.21 -16.33 15.11
CA VAL A 256 -4.22 -15.43 15.68
C VAL A 256 -3.56 -14.40 16.59
N VAL A 257 -3.85 -13.14 16.36
CA VAL A 257 -3.48 -12.02 17.23
C VAL A 257 -4.76 -11.45 17.81
N PHE A 258 -5.00 -11.69 19.09
CA PHE A 258 -6.17 -11.19 19.80
C PHE A 258 -6.02 -9.70 20.13
N GLN A 259 -7.13 -9.05 20.46
CA GLN A 259 -7.15 -7.66 20.92
C GLN A 259 -6.23 -7.48 22.13
N ASP A 260 -6.38 -8.33 23.16
CA ASP A 260 -5.47 -8.38 24.30
C ASP A 260 -4.28 -9.30 24.05
N SER A 261 -3.11 -8.88 24.54
CA SER A 261 -1.90 -9.71 24.45
C SER A 261 -2.01 -10.94 25.35
N VAL A 262 -1.71 -12.11 24.79
CA VAL A 262 -1.70 -13.40 25.49
C VAL A 262 -0.28 -13.82 25.90
N LEU A 263 0.66 -12.89 25.92
CA LEU A 263 2.05 -13.13 26.32
C LEU A 263 2.20 -13.09 27.85
N ASP A 264 3.07 -13.94 28.37
CA ASP A 264 3.39 -14.02 29.77
C ASP A 264 4.32 -12.86 30.18
N LYS A 265 3.76 -11.87 30.92
CA LYS A 265 4.47 -10.62 31.26
C LYS A 265 5.80 -10.80 32.00
N PRO A 266 5.97 -11.77 32.94
CA PRO A 266 7.24 -12.00 33.64
C PRO A 266 8.35 -12.59 32.75
N LEU A 267 7.97 -13.36 31.73
CA LEU A 267 8.91 -14.00 30.84
C LEU A 267 9.50 -13.02 29.81
N THR A 268 10.72 -13.29 29.39
CA THR A 268 11.35 -12.57 28.27
C THR A 268 10.63 -12.85 26.94
N VAL A 269 10.87 -12.02 25.93
CA VAL A 269 10.37 -12.25 24.59
C VAL A 269 10.79 -13.62 24.05
N ARG A 270 12.07 -13.96 24.19
CA ARG A 270 12.62 -15.26 23.76
C ARG A 270 11.94 -16.44 24.44
N GLU A 271 11.74 -16.39 25.75
CA GLU A 271 11.09 -17.45 26.51
C GLU A 271 9.63 -17.61 26.12
N ASN A 272 8.89 -16.50 25.94
CA ASN A 272 7.52 -16.53 25.43
C ASN A 272 7.44 -17.22 24.05
N LEU A 273 8.27 -16.78 23.10
CA LEU A 273 8.26 -17.36 21.76
C LEU A 273 8.71 -18.83 21.77
N LYS A 274 9.72 -19.20 22.59
CA LYS A 274 10.22 -20.57 22.72
C LYS A 274 9.15 -21.52 23.27
N SER A 275 8.45 -21.12 24.34
CA SER A 275 7.37 -21.93 24.94
C SER A 275 6.22 -22.15 23.95
N ARG A 276 5.85 -21.12 23.20
CA ARG A 276 4.77 -21.22 22.20
C ARG A 276 5.19 -22.03 20.97
N ALA A 277 6.42 -21.89 20.49
CA ALA A 277 6.98 -22.69 19.39
C ALA A 277 6.98 -24.18 19.70
N ALA A 278 7.29 -24.54 20.95
CA ALA A 278 7.28 -25.93 21.40
C ALA A 278 5.90 -26.61 21.26
N LEU A 279 4.79 -25.88 21.38
CA LEU A 279 3.45 -26.40 21.17
C LEU A 279 3.21 -26.89 19.73
N TYR A 280 3.95 -26.33 18.78
CA TYR A 280 3.94 -26.75 17.37
C TYR A 280 5.04 -27.75 17.00
N GLY A 281 5.84 -28.19 18.00
CA GLY A 281 6.98 -29.08 17.79
C GLY A 281 8.24 -28.37 17.25
N ILE A 282 8.28 -27.04 17.27
CA ILE A 282 9.42 -26.24 16.81
C ILE A 282 10.34 -26.01 18.01
N THR A 283 11.45 -26.77 18.08
CA THR A 283 12.39 -26.75 19.19
C THR A 283 13.85 -26.73 18.71
N GLY A 284 14.79 -26.49 19.62
CA GLY A 284 16.23 -26.55 19.33
C GLY A 284 16.63 -25.62 18.16
N LYS A 285 17.40 -26.18 17.22
CA LYS A 285 17.94 -25.42 16.07
C LYS A 285 16.82 -24.83 15.18
N ALA A 286 15.74 -25.58 14.95
CA ALA A 286 14.58 -25.10 14.16
C ALA A 286 13.93 -23.87 14.79
N PHE A 287 13.87 -23.80 16.13
CA PHE A 287 13.39 -22.60 16.82
C PHE A 287 14.31 -21.40 16.61
N GLU A 288 15.63 -21.58 16.74
CA GLU A 288 16.59 -20.48 16.59
C GLU A 288 16.59 -19.92 15.15
N GLU A 289 16.49 -20.78 14.15
CA GLU A 289 16.37 -20.37 12.75
C GLU A 289 15.07 -19.58 12.53
N ARG A 290 13.93 -20.08 13.02
CA ARG A 290 12.65 -19.39 12.90
C ARG A 290 12.62 -18.07 13.67
N LEU A 291 13.22 -18.03 14.85
CA LEU A 291 13.33 -16.81 15.66
C LEU A 291 14.14 -15.74 14.90
N LYS A 292 15.26 -16.12 14.29
CA LYS A 292 16.08 -15.20 13.48
C LYS A 292 15.31 -14.62 12.28
N GLU A 293 14.53 -15.43 11.59
CA GLU A 293 13.64 -14.96 10.52
C GLU A 293 12.64 -13.92 11.04
N LEU A 294 11.92 -14.22 12.12
CA LEU A 294 10.92 -13.34 12.70
C LEU A 294 11.54 -12.04 13.23
N VAL A 295 12.72 -12.09 13.83
CA VAL A 295 13.49 -10.91 14.24
C VAL A 295 13.77 -10.01 13.05
N ASN A 296 14.18 -10.58 11.91
CA ASN A 296 14.45 -9.79 10.70
C ASN A 296 13.20 -9.17 10.08
N ILE A 297 12.06 -9.87 10.16
CA ILE A 297 10.78 -9.39 9.58
C ILE A 297 10.17 -8.29 10.46
N LEU A 298 10.16 -8.48 11.78
CA LEU A 298 9.41 -7.68 12.75
C LEU A 298 10.29 -6.70 13.55
N ASP A 299 11.61 -6.74 13.35
CA ASP A 299 12.60 -5.82 13.96
C ASP A 299 12.45 -5.73 15.50
N PHE A 300 12.66 -6.86 16.18
CA PHE A 300 12.57 -6.92 17.66
C PHE A 300 13.84 -7.51 18.33
N GLY A 301 14.97 -7.54 17.62
CA GLY A 301 16.23 -8.11 18.12
C GLY A 301 16.73 -7.48 19.40
N ASP A 302 16.62 -6.15 19.53
CA ASP A 302 17.16 -5.36 20.63
C ASP A 302 16.49 -5.64 21.98
N TYR A 303 15.30 -6.23 21.98
CA TYR A 303 14.57 -6.53 23.21
C TYR A 303 14.18 -7.98 23.41
N LEU A 304 14.83 -8.89 22.69
CA LEU A 304 14.64 -10.35 22.82
C LEU A 304 14.74 -10.87 24.26
N ASN A 305 15.66 -10.33 25.04
CA ASN A 305 15.93 -10.75 26.42
C ASN A 305 15.22 -9.86 27.46
N ARG A 306 14.35 -8.93 27.02
CA ARG A 306 13.56 -8.11 27.95
C ARG A 306 12.29 -8.84 28.34
N PRO A 307 11.86 -8.76 29.61
CA PRO A 307 10.53 -9.19 30.04
C PRO A 307 9.44 -8.49 29.27
N VAL A 308 8.41 -9.22 28.82
CA VAL A 308 7.30 -8.68 28.03
C VAL A 308 6.56 -7.56 28.78
N GLY A 309 6.48 -7.65 30.10
CA GLY A 309 5.85 -6.60 30.93
C GLY A 309 6.53 -5.23 30.86
N LYS A 310 7.81 -5.17 30.42
CA LYS A 310 8.59 -3.92 30.27
C LYS A 310 8.56 -3.35 28.83
N LEU A 311 7.81 -3.94 27.93
CA LEU A 311 7.70 -3.52 26.53
C LEU A 311 6.63 -2.42 26.39
N SER A 312 6.83 -1.50 25.44
CA SER A 312 5.78 -0.59 24.99
C SER A 312 4.62 -1.35 24.34
N GLY A 313 3.47 -0.72 24.16
CA GLY A 313 2.30 -1.33 23.49
C GLY A 313 2.66 -1.85 22.10
N GLY A 314 3.32 -1.03 21.29
CA GLY A 314 3.74 -1.39 19.94
C GLY A 314 4.81 -2.49 19.90
N GLN A 315 5.79 -2.46 20.81
CA GLN A 315 6.77 -3.54 20.95
C GLN A 315 6.08 -4.85 21.30
N ARG A 316 5.15 -4.83 22.23
CA ARG A 316 4.37 -6.01 22.63
C ARG A 316 3.54 -6.54 21.48
N ARG A 317 2.90 -5.66 20.71
CA ARG A 317 2.09 -6.04 19.53
C ARG A 317 2.92 -6.75 18.46
N ARG A 318 4.15 -6.29 18.20
CA ARG A 318 5.08 -7.00 17.30
C ARG A 318 5.38 -8.42 17.78
N ILE A 319 5.51 -8.64 19.10
CA ILE A 319 5.75 -9.99 19.64
C ILE A 319 4.50 -10.85 19.57
N ASP A 320 3.28 -10.29 19.74
CA ASP A 320 2.03 -11.01 19.52
C ASP A 320 1.92 -11.50 18.07
N ILE A 321 2.32 -10.66 17.10
CA ILE A 321 2.39 -11.03 15.68
C ILE A 321 3.47 -12.10 15.45
N ALA A 322 4.68 -11.93 16.03
CA ALA A 322 5.75 -12.93 15.94
C ALA A 322 5.27 -14.29 16.44
N ARG A 323 4.58 -14.32 17.58
CA ARG A 323 3.99 -15.52 18.17
C ARG A 323 2.98 -16.18 17.23
N ALA A 324 2.11 -15.39 16.59
CA ALA A 324 1.11 -15.90 15.66
C ALA A 324 1.73 -16.50 14.38
N LEU A 325 2.92 -16.02 13.99
CA LEU A 325 3.63 -16.45 12.79
C LEU A 325 4.62 -17.63 13.04
N LEU A 326 4.85 -18.07 14.28
CA LEU A 326 5.84 -19.08 14.62
C LEU A 326 5.78 -20.33 13.76
N HIS A 327 4.58 -20.85 13.55
CA HIS A 327 4.32 -22.12 12.85
C HIS A 327 4.02 -21.96 11.35
N ARG A 328 4.29 -20.79 10.76
CA ARG A 328 4.04 -20.45 9.33
C ARG A 328 2.59 -20.70 8.90
N PRO A 329 1.62 -20.01 9.51
CA PRO A 329 0.21 -20.17 9.16
C PRO A 329 -0.06 -19.71 7.71
N GLU A 330 -1.12 -20.23 7.11
CA GLU A 330 -1.63 -19.75 5.81
C GLU A 330 -2.59 -18.55 5.97
N VAL A 331 -3.19 -18.40 7.15
CA VAL A 331 -4.10 -17.31 7.50
C VAL A 331 -3.66 -16.65 8.79
N LEU A 332 -3.53 -15.33 8.77
CA LEU A 332 -3.30 -14.50 9.97
C LEU A 332 -4.60 -13.76 10.32
N ILE A 333 -5.17 -14.08 11.47
CA ILE A 333 -6.33 -13.37 12.02
C ILE A 333 -5.81 -12.28 12.94
N LEU A 334 -6.22 -11.06 12.70
CA LEU A 334 -5.85 -9.86 13.46
C LEU A 334 -7.11 -9.24 14.05
N ASP A 335 -7.32 -9.42 15.34
CA ASP A 335 -8.45 -8.81 16.04
C ASP A 335 -8.02 -7.44 16.60
N GLU A 336 -8.49 -6.37 15.95
CA GLU A 336 -8.17 -4.96 16.24
C GLU A 336 -6.66 -4.72 16.47
N PRO A 337 -5.78 -4.99 15.48
CA PRO A 337 -4.34 -5.09 15.71
C PRO A 337 -3.67 -3.78 16.10
N THR A 338 -4.27 -2.64 15.81
CA THR A 338 -3.65 -1.32 15.97
C THR A 338 -4.35 -0.45 17.03
N THR A 339 -5.36 -0.98 17.69
CA THR A 339 -6.09 -0.24 18.74
C THR A 339 -5.15 0.17 19.88
N GLY A 340 -5.21 1.47 20.25
CA GLY A 340 -4.36 2.05 21.30
C GLY A 340 -2.88 2.24 20.93
N LEU A 341 -2.52 2.11 19.65
CA LEU A 341 -1.18 2.38 19.16
C LEU A 341 -1.06 3.79 18.58
N ASP A 342 0.14 4.37 18.73
CA ASP A 342 0.48 5.62 18.07
C ASP A 342 0.57 5.46 16.53
N PRO A 343 0.41 6.55 15.75
CA PRO A 343 0.39 6.49 14.28
C PRO A 343 1.64 5.87 13.66
N GLN A 344 2.84 6.13 14.23
CA GLN A 344 4.09 5.56 13.70
C GLN A 344 4.13 4.05 13.91
N THR A 345 3.77 3.58 15.08
CA THR A 345 3.70 2.14 15.40
C THR A 345 2.66 1.43 14.52
N ARG A 346 1.50 2.07 14.29
CA ARG A 346 0.47 1.55 13.38
C ARG A 346 1.03 1.36 11.96
N LEU A 347 1.68 2.38 11.42
CA LEU A 347 2.31 2.32 10.09
C LEU A 347 3.35 1.19 9.99
N LEU A 348 4.19 1.01 11.02
CA LEU A 348 5.19 -0.06 11.06
C LEU A 348 4.55 -1.46 11.02
N ILE A 349 3.44 -1.66 11.75
CA ILE A 349 2.71 -2.93 11.75
C ILE A 349 2.11 -3.20 10.37
N TRP A 350 1.50 -2.19 9.73
CA TRP A 350 0.94 -2.34 8.39
C TRP A 350 2.01 -2.66 7.34
N ASN A 351 3.16 -2.00 7.38
CA ASN A 351 4.28 -2.32 6.48
C ASN A 351 4.74 -3.78 6.60
N VAL A 352 4.72 -4.33 7.82
CA VAL A 352 5.05 -5.74 8.05
C VAL A 352 3.97 -6.66 7.48
N ILE A 353 2.69 -6.36 7.72
CA ILE A 353 1.56 -7.14 7.21
C ILE A 353 1.59 -7.17 5.67
N ASP A 354 1.78 -6.02 5.03
CA ASP A 354 1.88 -5.91 3.57
C ASP A 354 3.05 -6.70 3.00
N LYS A 355 4.20 -6.66 3.67
CA LYS A 355 5.36 -7.46 3.29
C LYS A 355 5.05 -8.96 3.37
N LEU A 356 4.43 -9.43 4.46
CA LEU A 356 4.05 -10.83 4.62
C LEU A 356 3.04 -11.28 3.56
N ARG A 357 2.08 -10.42 3.20
CA ARG A 357 1.12 -10.69 2.12
C ARG A 357 1.82 -10.83 0.77
N THR A 358 2.73 -9.91 0.46
CA THR A 358 3.41 -9.86 -0.83
C THR A 358 4.42 -11.01 -1.00
N ASP A 359 5.27 -11.23 0.01
CA ASP A 359 6.40 -12.14 -0.06
C ASP A 359 5.99 -13.59 0.23
N GLU A 360 5.11 -13.81 1.23
CA GLU A 360 4.71 -15.13 1.71
C GLU A 360 3.29 -15.56 1.24
N LYS A 361 2.58 -14.69 0.51
CA LYS A 361 1.18 -14.89 0.07
C LYS A 361 0.25 -15.19 1.25
N LEU A 362 0.53 -14.61 2.39
CA LEU A 362 -0.25 -14.78 3.61
C LEU A 362 -1.65 -14.19 3.42
N THR A 363 -2.68 -14.95 3.76
CA THR A 363 -4.06 -14.43 3.84
C THR A 363 -4.22 -13.70 5.17
N VAL A 364 -4.80 -12.52 5.15
CA VAL A 364 -5.03 -11.73 6.37
C VAL A 364 -6.52 -11.50 6.57
N PHE A 365 -7.03 -11.94 7.72
CA PHE A 365 -8.38 -11.66 8.17
C PHE A 365 -8.29 -10.61 9.29
N LEU A 366 -8.78 -9.41 9.01
CA LEU A 366 -8.69 -8.26 9.88
C LEU A 366 -10.05 -7.91 10.47
N THR A 367 -10.16 -7.74 11.79
CA THR A 367 -11.22 -6.92 12.35
C THR A 367 -10.69 -5.55 12.69
N THR A 368 -11.44 -4.54 12.38
CA THR A 368 -11.09 -3.16 12.74
C THR A 368 -12.34 -2.29 12.87
N HIS A 369 -12.17 -1.21 13.58
CA HIS A 369 -13.08 -0.07 13.60
C HIS A 369 -12.42 1.18 12.95
N TYR A 370 -11.19 1.05 12.42
CA TYR A 370 -10.51 2.10 11.67
C TYR A 370 -10.81 1.96 10.18
N MET A 371 -11.51 2.95 9.61
CA MET A 371 -11.92 2.92 8.21
C MET A 371 -10.76 3.01 7.24
N GLU A 372 -9.67 3.67 7.61
CA GLU A 372 -8.43 3.73 6.84
C GLU A 372 -7.83 2.34 6.59
N GLU A 373 -7.93 1.44 7.57
CA GLU A 373 -7.45 0.06 7.44
C GLU A 373 -8.33 -0.75 6.47
N ALA A 374 -9.64 -0.57 6.58
CA ALA A 374 -10.60 -1.21 5.68
C ALA A 374 -10.51 -0.67 4.24
N ALA A 375 -10.17 0.60 4.06
CA ALA A 375 -10.00 1.21 2.75
C ALA A 375 -8.86 0.56 1.92
N ASN A 376 -7.89 -0.07 2.59
CA ASN A 376 -6.77 -0.77 1.98
C ASN A 376 -7.03 -2.29 1.80
N ALA A 377 -8.19 -2.80 2.23
CA ALA A 377 -8.53 -4.21 2.08
C ALA A 377 -8.90 -4.57 0.63
N ASP A 378 -8.70 -5.84 0.28
CA ASP A 378 -9.15 -6.37 -1.02
C ASP A 378 -10.67 -6.62 -1.01
N TYR A 379 -11.22 -7.02 0.14
CA TYR A 379 -12.66 -7.24 0.34
C TYR A 379 -13.08 -6.85 1.75
N VAL A 380 -14.25 -6.27 1.87
CA VAL A 380 -14.81 -5.75 3.12
C VAL A 380 -16.20 -6.34 3.36
N VAL A 381 -16.44 -6.80 4.57
CA VAL A 381 -17.76 -7.16 5.07
C VAL A 381 -18.12 -6.24 6.24
N ILE A 382 -19.25 -5.58 6.16
CA ILE A 382 -19.79 -4.72 7.21
C ILE A 382 -20.89 -5.47 7.95
N LEU A 383 -20.67 -5.65 9.25
CA LEU A 383 -21.63 -6.29 10.15
C LEU A 383 -22.47 -5.25 10.90
N ASP A 384 -23.76 -5.51 11.00
CA ASP A 384 -24.64 -4.89 12.01
C ASP A 384 -25.53 -5.95 12.62
N LYS A 385 -25.65 -5.94 13.94
CA LYS A 385 -26.53 -6.82 14.74
C LYS A 385 -26.44 -8.31 14.36
N GLY A 386 -25.22 -8.80 14.16
CA GLY A 386 -24.93 -10.20 13.86
C GLY A 386 -25.14 -10.64 12.41
N SER A 387 -25.55 -9.77 11.50
CA SER A 387 -25.78 -10.05 10.09
C SER A 387 -24.92 -9.17 9.20
N ILE A 388 -24.71 -9.59 7.93
CA ILE A 388 -24.03 -8.77 6.93
C ILE A 388 -24.97 -7.63 6.49
N ALA A 389 -24.56 -6.40 6.71
CA ALA A 389 -25.28 -5.22 6.24
C ALA A 389 -24.85 -4.81 4.83
N ALA A 390 -23.54 -4.96 4.52
CA ALA A 390 -23.00 -4.76 3.18
C ALA A 390 -21.68 -5.52 3.01
N GLU A 391 -21.36 -5.89 1.78
CA GLU A 391 -20.08 -6.50 1.43
C GLU A 391 -19.66 -6.14 0.01
N GLY A 392 -18.35 -6.16 -0.25
CA GLY A 392 -17.74 -5.87 -1.55
C GLY A 392 -16.32 -5.33 -1.42
N THR A 393 -15.72 -4.98 -2.54
CA THR A 393 -14.45 -4.22 -2.51
C THR A 393 -14.70 -2.80 -1.97
N PRO A 394 -13.71 -2.13 -1.38
CA PRO A 394 -13.86 -0.73 -0.93
C PRO A 394 -14.35 0.19 -2.04
N PHE A 395 -13.93 -0.04 -3.27
CA PHE A 395 -14.35 0.72 -4.44
C PHE A 395 -15.85 0.51 -4.77
N GLU A 396 -16.32 -0.73 -4.77
CA GLU A 396 -17.74 -1.06 -5.01
C GLU A 396 -18.64 -0.47 -3.92
N LEU A 397 -18.22 -0.60 -2.65
CA LEU A 397 -18.96 -0.07 -1.51
C LEU A 397 -19.09 1.46 -1.57
N LYS A 398 -17.98 2.16 -1.84
CA LYS A 398 -17.99 3.62 -2.00
C LYS A 398 -18.92 4.05 -3.12
N ASN A 399 -18.81 3.45 -4.31
CA ASN A 399 -19.67 3.82 -5.45
C ASN A 399 -21.15 3.50 -5.23
N LYS A 400 -21.46 2.49 -4.38
CA LYS A 400 -22.84 2.07 -4.12
C LYS A 400 -23.54 2.91 -3.05
N TYR A 401 -22.81 3.30 -2.01
CA TYR A 401 -23.42 3.87 -0.80
C TYR A 401 -23.09 5.34 -0.56
N VAL A 402 -22.08 5.89 -1.25
CA VAL A 402 -21.60 7.26 -0.98
C VAL A 402 -21.53 8.07 -2.27
N GLN A 403 -21.89 9.33 -2.18
CA GLN A 403 -21.70 10.32 -3.24
C GLN A 403 -20.35 11.02 -3.05
N ASP A 404 -19.72 11.42 -4.14
CA ASP A 404 -18.59 12.33 -4.09
C ASP A 404 -19.06 13.73 -3.67
N THR A 405 -18.18 14.51 -3.06
CA THR A 405 -18.47 15.90 -2.68
C THR A 405 -17.53 16.84 -3.39
N MET A 406 -18.04 18.01 -3.75
CA MET A 406 -17.25 19.09 -4.33
C MET A 406 -17.39 20.31 -3.44
N SER A 407 -16.27 20.78 -2.89
CA SER A 407 -16.18 22.05 -2.16
C SER A 407 -15.72 23.14 -3.12
N ILE A 408 -16.43 24.27 -3.17
CA ILE A 408 -16.19 25.37 -4.09
C ILE A 408 -15.99 26.62 -3.25
N TYR A 409 -14.87 27.28 -3.44
CA TYR A 409 -14.42 28.42 -2.62
C TYR A 409 -14.51 29.73 -3.40
N GLY A 410 -14.65 30.85 -2.67
CA GLY A 410 -14.63 32.20 -3.27
C GLY A 410 -15.84 32.56 -4.15
N VAL A 411 -16.94 31.80 -4.07
CA VAL A 411 -18.18 32.04 -4.80
C VAL A 411 -19.27 32.56 -3.87
N THR A 412 -20.23 33.27 -4.43
CA THR A 412 -21.39 33.78 -3.70
C THR A 412 -22.55 32.77 -3.69
N GLU A 413 -23.46 32.91 -2.73
CA GLU A 413 -24.67 32.07 -2.64
C GLU A 413 -25.51 32.10 -3.91
N ALA A 414 -25.64 33.30 -4.53
CA ALA A 414 -26.38 33.46 -5.77
C ALA A 414 -25.79 32.64 -6.92
N GLN A 415 -24.47 32.57 -7.00
CA GLN A 415 -23.78 31.80 -8.01
C GLN A 415 -23.95 30.28 -7.78
N ILE A 416 -23.87 29.79 -6.53
CA ILE A 416 -24.15 28.39 -6.23
C ILE A 416 -25.60 28.01 -6.53
N LYS A 417 -26.55 28.89 -6.18
CA LYS A 417 -27.98 28.67 -6.49
C LYS A 417 -28.24 28.55 -8.00
N SER A 418 -27.46 29.22 -8.85
CA SER A 418 -27.60 29.12 -10.30
C SER A 418 -27.28 27.73 -10.86
N LEU A 419 -26.53 26.89 -10.13
CA LEU A 419 -26.26 25.49 -10.50
C LEU A 419 -27.50 24.59 -10.37
N GLY A 420 -28.54 25.02 -9.63
CA GLY A 420 -29.78 24.25 -9.44
C GLY A 420 -29.61 22.94 -8.66
N ILE A 421 -28.51 22.79 -7.90
CA ILE A 421 -28.18 21.60 -7.10
C ILE A 421 -28.23 21.91 -5.60
N GLU A 422 -28.46 20.89 -4.79
CA GLU A 422 -28.43 21.04 -3.33
C GLU A 422 -26.99 21.35 -2.87
N TYR A 423 -26.87 22.33 -1.98
CA TYR A 423 -25.58 22.75 -1.44
C TYR A 423 -25.65 22.91 0.09
N GLU A 424 -24.52 22.80 0.71
CA GLU A 424 -24.27 23.07 2.14
C GLU A 424 -23.26 24.21 2.24
N GLU A 425 -23.56 25.23 3.06
CA GLU A 425 -22.59 26.27 3.36
C GLU A 425 -21.47 25.72 4.27
N ILE A 426 -20.24 25.96 3.87
CA ILE A 426 -19.04 25.57 4.64
C ILE A 426 -18.21 26.83 4.91
N ARG A 427 -17.19 26.71 5.75
CA ARG A 427 -16.27 27.83 5.98
C ARG A 427 -15.61 28.23 4.65
N ASP A 428 -15.75 29.47 4.27
CA ASP A 428 -15.16 30.12 3.08
C ASP A 428 -15.69 29.59 1.72
N GLY A 429 -16.83 28.87 1.69
CA GLY A 429 -17.39 28.36 0.44
C GLY A 429 -18.65 27.52 0.58
N TYR A 430 -18.91 26.70 -0.43
CA TYR A 430 -20.09 25.83 -0.50
C TYR A 430 -19.70 24.42 -0.90
N ARG A 431 -20.37 23.44 -0.33
CA ARG A 431 -20.20 22.03 -0.66
C ARG A 431 -21.45 21.52 -1.38
N VAL A 432 -21.21 20.86 -2.51
CA VAL A 432 -22.25 20.20 -3.30
C VAL A 432 -21.98 18.71 -3.37
N ARG A 433 -23.04 17.90 -3.48
CA ARG A 433 -22.94 16.45 -3.65
C ARG A 433 -23.06 16.12 -5.13
N VAL A 434 -22.19 15.24 -5.60
CA VAL A 434 -22.16 14.74 -6.97
C VAL A 434 -22.12 13.20 -6.94
N LYS A 435 -22.76 12.56 -7.91
CA LYS A 435 -22.83 11.08 -7.92
C LYS A 435 -21.46 10.43 -8.07
N ASN A 436 -20.60 11.05 -8.87
CA ASN A 436 -19.25 10.57 -9.14
C ASN A 436 -18.39 11.67 -9.77
N THR A 437 -17.12 11.39 -9.97
CA THR A 437 -16.14 12.31 -10.56
C THR A 437 -16.49 12.72 -12.01
N SER A 438 -17.28 11.92 -12.77
CA SER A 438 -17.71 12.29 -14.11
C SER A 438 -18.69 13.46 -14.05
N GLU A 439 -19.70 13.39 -13.19
CA GLU A 439 -20.66 14.47 -12.95
C GLU A 439 -19.97 15.74 -12.44
N ALA A 440 -18.97 15.58 -11.54
CA ALA A 440 -18.11 16.69 -11.11
C ALA A 440 -17.42 17.37 -12.31
N THR A 441 -16.87 16.58 -13.23
CA THR A 441 -16.19 17.09 -14.42
C THR A 441 -17.17 17.81 -15.35
N GLU A 442 -18.37 17.27 -15.54
CA GLU A 442 -19.41 17.88 -16.35
C GLU A 442 -19.83 19.26 -15.80
N LEU A 443 -20.00 19.36 -14.46
CA LEU A 443 -20.28 20.62 -13.78
C LEU A 443 -19.15 21.65 -13.96
N ILE A 444 -17.89 21.23 -13.80
CA ILE A 444 -16.73 22.11 -13.97
C ILE A 444 -16.65 22.63 -15.41
N VAL A 445 -16.89 21.77 -16.40
CA VAL A 445 -16.84 22.16 -17.82
C VAL A 445 -17.98 23.08 -18.18
N ALA A 446 -19.19 22.86 -17.63
CA ALA A 446 -20.37 23.67 -17.90
C ALA A 446 -20.30 25.06 -17.25
N HIS A 447 -19.60 25.25 -16.14
CA HIS A 447 -19.60 26.45 -15.31
C HIS A 447 -18.18 26.87 -14.90
N GLN A 448 -17.25 26.91 -15.85
CA GLN A 448 -15.82 27.16 -15.59
C GLN A 448 -15.55 28.43 -14.76
N GLU A 449 -16.42 29.43 -14.89
CA GLU A 449 -16.34 30.68 -14.16
C GLU A 449 -16.58 30.57 -12.65
N LEU A 450 -17.13 29.45 -12.18
CA LEU A 450 -17.36 29.22 -10.74
C LEU A 450 -16.29 28.37 -10.10
N PHE A 451 -15.49 27.63 -10.87
CA PHE A 451 -14.55 26.64 -10.40
C PHE A 451 -13.08 27.11 -10.48
N TYR A 452 -12.78 28.31 -9.96
CA TYR A 452 -11.40 28.80 -9.85
C TYR A 452 -10.64 28.13 -8.71
N ASP A 453 -11.33 27.91 -7.58
CA ASP A 453 -10.78 27.24 -6.40
C ASP A 453 -11.82 26.21 -5.90
N TYR A 454 -11.47 24.93 -6.04
CA TYR A 454 -12.37 23.84 -5.70
C TYR A 454 -11.62 22.57 -5.33
N GLU A 455 -12.26 21.72 -4.54
CA GLU A 455 -11.79 20.42 -4.17
C GLU A 455 -12.86 19.36 -4.45
N VAL A 456 -12.49 18.27 -5.15
CA VAL A 456 -13.36 17.10 -5.32
C VAL A 456 -12.88 16.00 -4.39
N THR A 457 -13.70 15.69 -3.39
CA THR A 457 -13.40 14.67 -2.39
C THR A 457 -14.26 13.44 -2.62
N LYS A 458 -13.64 12.30 -2.86
CA LYS A 458 -14.36 11.01 -2.91
C LYS A 458 -14.78 10.60 -1.51
N GLY A 459 -16.02 10.10 -1.40
CA GLY A 459 -16.52 9.57 -0.16
C GLY A 459 -15.61 8.50 0.47
N GLY A 460 -15.45 8.55 1.77
CA GLY A 460 -14.63 7.65 2.57
C GLY A 460 -15.35 6.34 2.92
N MET A 461 -14.61 5.40 3.53
CA MET A 461 -15.22 4.20 4.12
C MET A 461 -16.03 4.54 5.38
N ASP A 462 -15.73 5.65 6.06
CA ASP A 462 -16.54 6.19 7.17
C ASP A 462 -17.95 6.53 6.70
N ASP A 463 -18.07 7.18 5.54
CA ASP A 463 -19.37 7.55 4.95
C ASP A 463 -20.13 6.29 4.51
N VAL A 464 -19.44 5.30 3.93
CA VAL A 464 -20.05 3.99 3.60
C VAL A 464 -20.62 3.35 4.86
N PHE A 465 -19.83 3.29 5.91
CA PHE A 465 -20.23 2.67 7.17
C PHE A 465 -21.45 3.37 7.77
N LEU A 466 -21.43 4.70 7.79
CA LEU A 466 -22.56 5.51 8.27
C LEU A 466 -23.82 5.29 7.41
N ALA A 467 -23.69 5.29 6.09
CA ALA A 467 -24.81 5.08 5.17
C ALA A 467 -25.44 3.69 5.33
N VAL A 468 -24.62 2.65 5.58
CA VAL A 468 -25.09 1.26 5.70
C VAL A 468 -25.68 0.95 7.07
N THR A 469 -25.10 1.49 8.15
CA THR A 469 -25.47 1.13 9.53
C THR A 469 -26.28 2.21 10.28
N GLY A 470 -26.30 3.42 9.77
CA GLY A 470 -26.87 4.59 10.45
C GLY A 470 -26.08 5.04 11.68
N LYS A 471 -24.85 4.50 11.89
CA LYS A 471 -24.05 4.71 13.11
C LYS A 471 -22.65 5.19 12.76
N ARG A 472 -22.07 6.06 13.58
CA ARG A 472 -20.64 6.40 13.52
C ARG A 472 -19.81 5.43 14.37
N LEU A 473 -18.65 5.00 13.88
CA LEU A 473 -17.69 4.22 14.65
C LEU A 473 -16.93 5.15 15.60
N GLY A 474 -16.90 4.79 16.90
CA GLY A 474 -16.19 5.57 17.91
C GLY A 474 -17.02 6.69 18.55
N GLY A 475 -18.32 6.74 18.31
CA GLY A 475 -19.18 7.79 18.82
C GLY A 475 -19.83 7.48 20.15
N GLU A 476 -20.02 8.45 20.88
CA GLU A 476 -21.12 8.73 21.76
C GLU A 476 -22.38 8.99 20.93
N ASN A 477 -23.54 8.56 21.46
CA ASN A 477 -24.87 8.83 20.90
C ASN A 477 -25.12 10.32 20.76
#